data_ceeb730d7472c9f3261bb4af0a28a5c5
#
_entry.id   ceeb730d7472c9f3261bb4af0a28a5c5
#
_cell.length_a   1.000
_cell.length_b   1.000
_cell.length_c   1.000
_cell.angle_alpha   90.00
_cell.angle_beta   90.00
_cell.angle_gamma   90.00
#
_symmetry.space_group_name_H-M   'P 1'
#
loop_
_entity.id
_entity.type
_entity.pdbx_description
1 polymer ?
#
loop_
_entity_poly.entity_id
_entity_poly.type
_entity_poly.pdbx_seq_one_letter_code
_entity_poly.pdbx_strand_id
1 'polypeptide(L)'
;MPRSSDARQRFIETAALLFQQRGYSAVGLNELIEKSQAPKGSFYHHFPGGKEELAKVALTFSGDYVARKTTGWIGDAKTLNEAACALLDGVADWFEGSGWTQGCPITTVALEVTPENPELHATVEEIFESWIEEISAHAQRLHAEHPRDWAECLLTQIQGAWIVGRIQKSRAPFNQIKTLYRD
;
A
#
# COMPACT_ATOMS: atom_id res chain seq x y z
N MET A 1 -29.94 12.40 6.98
CA MET A 1 -29.12 11.49 7.78
C MET A 1 -28.10 10.82 6.86
N PRO A 2 -26.81 10.81 7.17
CA PRO A 2 -25.82 10.07 6.37
C PRO A 2 -26.23 8.59 6.32
N ARG A 3 -26.18 7.97 5.14
CA ARG A 3 -26.52 6.56 4.97
C ARG A 3 -25.51 5.69 5.75
N SER A 4 -25.93 4.53 6.27
CA SER A 4 -25.05 3.60 7.04
C SER A 4 -23.79 3.21 6.25
N SER A 5 -23.86 3.14 4.92
CA SER A 5 -22.73 2.93 4.02
C SER A 5 -21.65 4.03 4.13
N ASP A 6 -22.06 5.29 4.41
CA ASP A 6 -21.14 6.42 4.58
C ASP A 6 -20.32 6.31 5.89
N ALA A 7 -20.94 5.84 7.00
CA ALA A 7 -20.23 5.66 8.26
C ALA A 7 -19.17 4.54 8.16
N ARG A 8 -19.51 3.40 7.56
CA ARG A 8 -18.57 2.30 7.34
C ARG A 8 -17.36 2.74 6.52
N GLN A 9 -17.61 3.45 5.42
CA GLN A 9 -16.54 3.94 4.54
C GLN A 9 -15.61 4.92 5.26
N ARG A 10 -16.15 5.83 6.06
CA ARG A 10 -15.34 6.78 6.85
C ARG A 10 -14.43 6.07 7.86
N PHE A 11 -14.90 5.01 8.52
CA PHE A 11 -14.03 4.21 9.39
C PHE A 11 -12.88 3.57 8.60
N ILE A 12 -13.16 3.00 7.42
CA ILE A 12 -12.16 2.35 6.56
C ILE A 12 -11.10 3.36 6.11
N GLU A 13 -11.51 4.50 5.57
CA GLU A 13 -10.60 5.54 5.05
C GLU A 13 -9.75 6.15 6.18
N THR A 14 -10.37 6.39 7.34
CA THR A 14 -9.65 6.90 8.52
C THR A 14 -8.61 5.89 9.00
N ALA A 15 -8.97 4.61 9.07
CA ALA A 15 -8.06 3.55 9.50
C ALA A 15 -6.91 3.39 8.49
N ALA A 16 -7.20 3.36 7.18
CA ALA A 16 -6.21 3.27 6.12
C ALA A 16 -5.15 4.39 6.24
N LEU A 17 -5.59 5.64 6.41
CA LEU A 17 -4.68 6.77 6.56
C LEU A 17 -3.84 6.69 7.84
N LEU A 18 -4.46 6.40 8.98
CA LEU A 18 -3.76 6.35 10.26
C LEU A 18 -2.77 5.20 10.33
N PHE A 19 -3.13 4.02 9.81
CA PHE A 19 -2.24 2.87 9.76
C PHE A 19 -1.06 3.11 8.82
N GLN A 20 -1.27 3.76 7.68
CA GLN A 20 -0.18 4.15 6.78
C GLN A 20 0.81 5.10 7.45
N GLN A 21 0.33 6.04 8.26
CA GLN A 21 1.17 7.06 8.90
C GLN A 21 1.92 6.54 10.12
N ARG A 22 1.29 5.66 10.93
CA ARG A 22 1.73 5.35 12.29
C ARG A 22 1.78 3.86 12.62
N GLY A 23 1.38 2.99 11.69
CA GLY A 23 1.26 1.56 11.93
C GLY A 23 -0.03 1.17 12.68
N TYR A 24 -0.22 -0.13 12.85
CA TYR A 24 -1.41 -0.68 13.50
C TYR A 24 -1.40 -0.47 15.01
N SER A 25 -0.27 -0.77 15.67
CA SER A 25 -0.17 -0.80 17.13
C SER A 25 -0.34 0.58 17.77
N ALA A 26 0.20 1.62 17.13
CA ALA A 26 0.18 2.99 17.65
C ALA A 26 -1.17 3.70 17.50
N VAL A 27 -2.15 3.10 16.81
CA VAL A 27 -3.46 3.72 16.56
C VAL A 27 -4.52 3.09 17.45
N GLY A 28 -5.07 3.86 18.38
CA GLY A 28 -6.13 3.42 19.29
C GLY A 28 -7.52 3.40 18.65
N LEU A 29 -8.40 2.47 19.07
CA LEU A 29 -9.77 2.39 18.57
C LEU A 29 -10.58 3.67 18.83
N ASN A 30 -10.42 4.27 20.01
CA ASN A 30 -11.16 5.50 20.34
C ASN A 30 -10.75 6.66 19.42
N GLU A 31 -9.46 6.75 19.06
CA GLU A 31 -8.96 7.74 18.11
C GLU A 31 -9.54 7.51 16.71
N LEU A 32 -9.59 6.25 16.25
CA LEU A 32 -10.21 5.89 14.97
C LEU A 32 -11.68 6.32 14.90
N ILE A 33 -12.43 6.03 15.97
CA ILE A 33 -13.85 6.39 16.05
C ILE A 33 -14.01 7.92 16.03
N GLU A 34 -13.22 8.65 16.80
CA GLU A 34 -13.26 10.11 16.87
C GLU A 34 -12.93 10.75 15.52
N LYS A 35 -11.79 10.35 14.93
CA LYS A 35 -11.32 10.92 13.66
C LYS A 35 -12.19 10.57 12.46
N SER A 36 -12.89 9.43 12.49
CA SER A 36 -13.82 9.05 11.43
C SER A 36 -15.04 9.96 11.36
N GLN A 37 -15.32 10.74 12.40
CA GLN A 37 -16.54 11.56 12.53
C GLN A 37 -17.82 10.75 12.28
N ALA A 38 -17.77 9.44 12.44
CA ALA A 38 -18.91 8.55 12.35
C ALA A 38 -19.54 8.35 13.74
N PRO A 39 -20.85 8.04 13.84
CA PRO A 39 -21.48 7.81 15.12
C PRO A 39 -20.80 6.67 15.90
N LYS A 40 -20.32 6.94 17.12
CA LYS A 40 -19.60 5.96 17.95
C LYS A 40 -20.36 4.63 18.09
N GLY A 41 -21.67 4.69 18.28
CA GLY A 41 -22.51 3.51 18.43
C GLY A 41 -22.62 2.64 17.18
N SER A 42 -22.26 3.16 15.98
CA SER A 42 -22.31 2.39 14.74
C SER A 42 -21.04 1.55 14.50
N PHE A 43 -19.95 1.78 15.23
CA PHE A 43 -18.69 1.09 15.00
C PHE A 43 -18.82 -0.43 15.10
N TYR A 44 -19.26 -0.95 16.23
CA TYR A 44 -19.42 -2.39 16.46
C TYR A 44 -20.55 -3.02 15.65
N HIS A 45 -21.47 -2.23 15.10
CA HIS A 45 -22.43 -2.71 14.12
C HIS A 45 -21.76 -3.02 12.77
N HIS A 46 -20.75 -2.22 12.36
CA HIS A 46 -20.01 -2.40 11.10
C HIS A 46 -18.81 -3.32 11.23
N PHE A 47 -18.20 -3.38 12.41
CA PHE A 47 -16.99 -4.14 12.70
C PHE A 47 -17.14 -4.86 14.06
N PRO A 48 -17.93 -5.93 14.12
CA PRO A 48 -18.15 -6.70 15.37
C PRO A 48 -16.86 -7.32 15.91
N GLY A 49 -15.88 -7.67 15.04
CA GLY A 49 -14.53 -8.10 15.41
C GLY A 49 -13.59 -6.95 15.82
N GLY A 50 -14.12 -5.73 15.95
CA GLY A 50 -13.37 -4.62 16.50
C GLY A 50 -12.30 -4.04 15.56
N LYS A 51 -11.19 -3.59 16.17
CA LYS A 51 -10.10 -2.91 15.47
C LYS A 51 -9.40 -3.83 14.44
N GLU A 52 -9.29 -5.11 14.72
CA GLU A 52 -8.63 -6.07 13.84
C GLU A 52 -9.43 -6.29 12.55
N GLU A 53 -10.74 -6.48 12.65
CA GLU A 53 -11.60 -6.58 11.47
C GLU A 53 -11.55 -5.29 10.62
N LEU A 54 -11.63 -4.12 11.27
CA LEU A 54 -11.44 -2.85 10.57
C LEU A 54 -10.07 -2.78 9.90
N ALA A 55 -9.01 -3.26 10.55
CA ALA A 55 -7.66 -3.23 10.00
C ALA A 55 -7.54 -4.08 8.73
N LYS A 56 -8.07 -5.31 8.74
CA LYS A 56 -8.09 -6.17 7.54
C LYS A 56 -8.78 -5.47 6.37
N VAL A 57 -9.97 -4.91 6.60
CA VAL A 57 -10.72 -4.20 5.55
C VAL A 57 -9.98 -2.94 5.08
N ALA A 58 -9.36 -2.19 5.98
CA ALA A 58 -8.61 -0.97 5.64
C ALA A 58 -7.32 -1.29 4.87
N LEU A 59 -6.64 -2.39 5.21
CA LEU A 59 -5.47 -2.86 4.46
C LEU A 59 -5.86 -3.31 3.06
N THR A 60 -6.91 -4.11 2.91
CA THR A 60 -7.42 -4.50 1.58
C THR A 60 -7.80 -3.28 0.75
N PHE A 61 -8.54 -2.33 1.32
CA PHE A 61 -8.88 -1.06 0.66
C PHE A 61 -7.63 -0.30 0.17
N SER A 62 -6.59 -0.25 1.01
CA SER A 62 -5.32 0.40 0.65
C SER A 62 -4.56 -0.39 -0.41
N GLY A 63 -4.56 -1.73 -0.32
CA GLY A 63 -3.95 -2.62 -1.31
C GLY A 63 -4.55 -2.44 -2.70
N ASP A 64 -5.88 -2.44 -2.78
CA ASP A 64 -6.63 -2.20 -4.02
C ASP A 64 -6.36 -0.82 -4.61
N TYR A 65 -6.19 0.20 -3.74
CA TYR A 65 -5.84 1.55 -4.18
C TYR A 65 -4.46 1.58 -4.83
N VAL A 66 -3.45 0.93 -4.21
CA VAL A 66 -2.08 0.81 -4.76
C VAL A 66 -2.11 0.04 -6.07
N ALA A 67 -2.81 -1.08 -6.16
CA ALA A 67 -2.94 -1.88 -7.36
C ALA A 67 -3.47 -1.04 -8.55
N ARG A 68 -4.57 -0.32 -8.35
CA ARG A 68 -5.10 0.59 -9.39
C ARG A 68 -4.11 1.68 -9.81
N LYS A 69 -3.33 2.22 -8.88
CA LYS A 69 -2.27 3.20 -9.20
C LYS A 69 -1.17 2.57 -10.03
N THR A 70 -0.70 1.39 -9.63
CA THR A 70 0.32 0.61 -10.34
C THR A 70 -0.09 0.36 -11.79
N THR A 71 -1.30 -0.19 -12.01
CA THR A 71 -1.85 -0.38 -13.36
C THR A 71 -1.86 0.92 -14.16
N GLY A 72 -2.26 2.04 -13.55
CA GLY A 72 -2.29 3.35 -14.20
C GLY A 72 -0.91 3.86 -14.59
N TRP A 73 0.12 3.61 -13.78
CA TRP A 73 1.48 4.06 -14.07
C TRP A 73 2.15 3.24 -15.18
N ILE A 74 1.98 1.91 -15.17
CA ILE A 74 2.69 1.00 -16.10
C ILE A 74 1.88 0.60 -17.33
N GLY A 75 0.59 0.99 -17.41
CA GLY A 75 -0.33 0.51 -18.43
C GLY A 75 0.12 0.74 -19.88
N ASP A 76 0.74 1.89 -20.16
CA ASP A 76 1.15 2.31 -21.51
C ASP A 76 2.60 1.93 -21.87
N ALA A 77 3.35 1.33 -20.94
CA ALA A 77 4.74 0.92 -21.16
C ALA A 77 4.85 -0.09 -22.31
N LYS A 78 5.89 0.08 -23.12
CA LYS A 78 6.19 -0.80 -24.29
C LYS A 78 7.35 -1.74 -24.01
N THR A 79 8.17 -1.46 -23.01
CA THR A 79 9.30 -2.29 -22.58
C THR A 79 9.29 -2.48 -21.08
N LEU A 80 10.02 -3.49 -20.58
CA LEU A 80 10.20 -3.73 -19.15
C LEU A 80 10.90 -2.55 -18.47
N ASN A 81 11.86 -1.92 -19.14
CA ASN A 81 12.57 -0.75 -18.64
C ASN A 81 11.63 0.45 -18.47
N GLU A 82 10.77 0.70 -19.47
CA GLU A 82 9.73 1.74 -19.36
C GLU A 82 8.75 1.45 -18.23
N ALA A 83 8.30 0.21 -18.06
CA ALA A 83 7.39 -0.18 -17.00
C ALA A 83 8.02 0.03 -15.60
N ALA A 84 9.26 -0.41 -15.41
CA ALA A 84 9.99 -0.21 -14.16
C ALA A 84 10.18 1.28 -13.85
N CYS A 85 10.63 2.07 -14.83
CA CYS A 85 10.83 3.50 -14.67
C CYS A 85 9.52 4.23 -14.35
N ALA A 86 8.42 3.91 -15.04
CA ALA A 86 7.12 4.52 -14.81
C ALA A 86 6.57 4.21 -13.41
N LEU A 87 6.71 2.96 -12.95
CA LEU A 87 6.31 2.57 -11.60
C LEU A 87 7.15 3.27 -10.53
N LEU A 88 8.48 3.32 -10.70
CA LEU A 88 9.37 4.01 -9.77
C LEU A 88 9.09 5.52 -9.71
N ASP A 89 8.82 6.17 -10.85
CA ASP A 89 8.45 7.58 -10.89
C ASP A 89 7.10 7.82 -10.24
N GLY A 90 6.08 7.02 -10.55
CA GLY A 90 4.75 7.14 -9.97
C GLY A 90 4.76 7.01 -8.44
N VAL A 91 5.50 6.04 -7.92
CA VAL A 91 5.68 5.86 -6.47
C VAL A 91 6.46 7.03 -5.86
N ALA A 92 7.54 7.48 -6.51
CA ALA A 92 8.35 8.60 -6.02
C ALA A 92 7.54 9.92 -5.98
N ASP A 93 6.75 10.21 -7.03
CA ASP A 93 5.90 11.40 -7.11
C ASP A 93 4.81 11.38 -6.02
N TRP A 94 4.18 10.23 -5.80
CA TRP A 94 3.21 10.08 -4.71
C TRP A 94 3.85 10.32 -3.35
N PHE A 95 5.03 9.75 -3.11
CA PHE A 95 5.74 9.89 -1.85
C PHE A 95 6.23 11.32 -1.61
N GLU A 96 6.80 11.96 -2.60
CA GLU A 96 7.23 13.37 -2.55
C GLU A 96 6.04 14.30 -2.31
N GLY A 97 4.92 14.08 -3.01
CA GLY A 97 3.67 14.82 -2.82
C GLY A 97 3.08 14.74 -1.41
N SER A 98 3.42 13.68 -0.65
CA SER A 98 3.05 13.53 0.76
C SER A 98 4.01 14.25 1.73
N GLY A 99 5.04 14.93 1.23
CA GLY A 99 6.13 15.49 2.06
C GLY A 99 6.96 14.39 2.74
N TRP A 100 7.12 13.23 2.09
CA TRP A 100 7.90 12.08 2.57
C TRP A 100 7.31 11.40 3.82
N THR A 101 6.04 11.62 4.12
CA THR A 101 5.38 11.11 5.34
C THR A 101 4.58 9.83 5.12
N GLN A 102 4.03 9.64 3.91
CA GLN A 102 3.21 8.48 3.57
C GLN A 102 4.03 7.46 2.80
N GLY A 103 4.62 6.50 3.51
CA GLY A 103 5.27 5.33 2.91
C GLY A 103 4.26 4.34 2.32
N CYS A 104 4.72 3.13 2.02
CA CYS A 104 3.82 2.05 1.59
C CYS A 104 2.74 1.82 2.65
N PRO A 105 1.45 1.88 2.30
CA PRO A 105 0.37 1.77 3.28
C PRO A 105 0.29 0.38 3.94
N ILE A 106 0.87 -0.63 3.33
CA ILE A 106 0.86 -1.99 3.85
C ILE A 106 2.13 -2.29 4.64
N THR A 107 3.31 -1.88 4.14
CA THR A 107 4.60 -2.17 4.78
C THR A 107 4.68 -1.61 6.20
N THR A 108 4.09 -0.44 6.48
CA THR A 108 4.08 0.13 7.83
C THR A 108 3.42 -0.81 8.84
N VAL A 109 2.34 -1.49 8.44
CA VAL A 109 1.67 -2.50 9.27
C VAL A 109 2.42 -3.83 9.22
N ALA A 110 2.92 -4.24 8.05
CA ALA A 110 3.68 -5.48 7.87
C ALA A 110 4.87 -5.61 8.83
N LEU A 111 5.55 -4.50 9.12
CA LEU A 111 6.68 -4.46 10.07
C LEU A 111 6.27 -4.68 11.54
N GLU A 112 4.98 -4.56 11.86
CA GLU A 112 4.44 -4.75 13.21
C GLU A 112 3.70 -6.09 13.37
N VAL A 113 3.35 -6.73 12.25
CA VAL A 113 2.60 -7.98 12.28
C VAL A 113 3.52 -9.11 12.75
N THR A 114 3.12 -9.73 13.82
CA THR A 114 3.85 -10.79 14.51
C THR A 114 3.07 -12.10 14.44
N PRO A 115 3.65 -13.23 14.86
CA PRO A 115 2.92 -14.50 14.97
C PRO A 115 1.64 -14.45 15.82
N GLU A 116 1.52 -13.45 16.72
CA GLU A 116 0.33 -13.25 17.54
C GLU A 116 -0.86 -12.64 16.77
N ASN A 117 -0.62 -12.12 15.54
CA ASN A 117 -1.66 -11.56 14.68
C ASN A 117 -1.76 -12.31 13.33
N PRO A 118 -2.07 -13.62 13.34
CA PRO A 118 -1.99 -14.45 12.12
C PRO A 118 -2.96 -14.00 11.03
N GLU A 119 -4.13 -13.47 11.39
CA GLU A 119 -5.12 -12.98 10.42
C GLU A 119 -4.68 -11.69 9.71
N LEU A 120 -4.03 -10.78 10.43
CA LEU A 120 -3.43 -9.58 9.80
C LEU A 120 -2.23 -9.96 8.94
N HIS A 121 -1.42 -10.92 9.38
CA HIS A 121 -0.31 -11.45 8.58
C HIS A 121 -0.82 -12.01 7.26
N ALA A 122 -1.82 -12.89 7.29
CA ALA A 122 -2.42 -13.47 6.09
C ALA A 122 -2.96 -12.38 5.14
N THR A 123 -3.64 -11.35 5.70
CA THR A 123 -4.13 -10.22 4.88
C THR A 123 -3.00 -9.45 4.20
N VAL A 124 -1.89 -9.21 4.90
CA VAL A 124 -0.70 -8.53 4.33
C VAL A 124 -0.07 -9.40 3.24
N GLU A 125 0.08 -10.69 3.49
CA GLU A 125 0.65 -11.65 2.53
C GLU A 125 -0.21 -11.71 1.25
N GLU A 126 -1.53 -11.84 1.37
CA GLU A 126 -2.46 -11.83 0.24
C GLU A 126 -2.35 -10.54 -0.60
N ILE A 127 -2.21 -9.38 0.04
CA ILE A 127 -2.06 -8.10 -0.67
C ILE A 127 -0.73 -8.06 -1.44
N PHE A 128 0.39 -8.43 -0.81
CA PHE A 128 1.68 -8.46 -1.49
C PHE A 128 1.69 -9.44 -2.66
N GLU A 129 1.11 -10.63 -2.48
CA GLU A 129 0.97 -11.61 -3.54
C GLU A 129 0.15 -11.05 -4.72
N SER A 130 -0.97 -10.40 -4.43
CA SER A 130 -1.80 -9.78 -5.48
C SER A 130 -1.04 -8.70 -6.28
N TRP A 131 -0.18 -7.93 -5.64
CA TRP A 131 0.67 -6.95 -6.32
C TRP A 131 1.73 -7.60 -7.20
N ILE A 132 2.36 -8.69 -6.70
CA ILE A 132 3.33 -9.46 -7.48
C ILE A 132 2.65 -10.06 -8.70
N GLU A 133 1.46 -10.65 -8.55
CA GLU A 133 0.68 -11.20 -9.67
C GLU A 133 0.35 -10.14 -10.71
N GLU A 134 -0.11 -8.94 -10.29
CA GLU A 134 -0.45 -7.85 -11.18
C GLU A 134 0.78 -7.33 -11.95
N ILE A 135 1.88 -7.05 -11.26
CA ILE A 135 3.13 -6.59 -11.89
C ILE A 135 3.68 -7.69 -12.82
N SER A 136 3.60 -8.95 -12.41
CA SER A 136 4.00 -10.11 -13.23
C SER A 136 3.19 -10.23 -14.52
N ALA A 137 1.86 -10.00 -14.46
CA ALA A 137 1.01 -10.00 -15.66
C ALA A 137 1.41 -8.90 -16.64
N HIS A 138 1.79 -7.72 -16.16
CA HIS A 138 2.34 -6.67 -17.03
C HIS A 138 3.70 -7.06 -17.61
N ALA A 139 4.59 -7.65 -16.82
CA ALA A 139 5.88 -8.13 -17.30
C ALA A 139 5.74 -9.22 -18.36
N GLN A 140 4.78 -10.14 -18.19
CA GLN A 140 4.46 -11.17 -19.17
C GLN A 140 3.96 -10.56 -20.50
N ARG A 141 3.09 -9.56 -20.45
CA ARG A 141 2.64 -8.81 -21.62
C ARG A 141 3.79 -8.14 -22.38
N LEU A 142 4.83 -7.76 -21.67
CA LEU A 142 6.06 -7.16 -22.19
C LEU A 142 7.16 -8.19 -22.52
N HIS A 143 6.80 -9.49 -22.57
CA HIS A 143 7.68 -10.61 -22.93
C HIS A 143 8.88 -10.82 -22.00
N ALA A 144 8.72 -10.56 -20.70
CA ALA A 144 9.74 -10.93 -19.71
C ALA A 144 9.99 -12.45 -19.75
N GLU A 145 11.24 -12.86 -19.66
CA GLU A 145 11.61 -14.29 -19.60
C GLU A 145 11.14 -14.93 -18.28
N HIS A 146 11.30 -14.19 -17.16
CA HIS A 146 10.88 -14.59 -15.81
C HIS A 146 9.98 -13.49 -15.20
N PRO A 147 8.68 -13.42 -15.55
CA PRO A 147 7.82 -12.30 -15.17
C PRO A 147 7.65 -12.15 -13.67
N ARG A 148 7.53 -13.28 -12.94
CA ARG A 148 7.35 -13.26 -11.48
C ARG A 148 8.62 -12.78 -10.76
N ASP A 149 9.77 -13.32 -11.12
CA ASP A 149 11.05 -12.94 -10.52
C ASP A 149 11.33 -11.45 -10.73
N TRP A 150 11.00 -10.95 -11.95
CA TRP A 150 11.11 -9.53 -12.26
C TRP A 150 10.19 -8.67 -11.38
N ALA A 151 8.94 -9.09 -11.17
CA ALA A 151 7.98 -8.40 -10.34
C ALA A 151 8.41 -8.38 -8.87
N GLU A 152 8.83 -9.50 -8.32
CA GLU A 152 9.32 -9.62 -6.94
C GLU A 152 10.57 -8.75 -6.71
N CYS A 153 11.50 -8.77 -7.66
CA CYS A 153 12.70 -7.93 -7.60
C CYS A 153 12.34 -6.44 -7.61
N LEU A 154 11.49 -6.00 -8.54
CA LEU A 154 11.08 -4.59 -8.64
C LEU A 154 10.31 -4.14 -7.39
N LEU A 155 9.37 -4.94 -6.89
CA LEU A 155 8.63 -4.63 -5.67
C LEU A 155 9.57 -4.49 -4.46
N THR A 156 10.53 -5.41 -4.31
CA THR A 156 11.54 -5.36 -3.23
C THR A 156 12.39 -4.09 -3.32
N GLN A 157 12.82 -3.70 -4.51
CA GLN A 157 13.58 -2.47 -4.74
C GLN A 157 12.75 -1.22 -4.36
N ILE A 158 11.47 -1.19 -4.73
CA ILE A 158 10.56 -0.08 -4.38
C ILE A 158 10.40 0.03 -2.87
N GLN A 159 10.23 -1.09 -2.15
CA GLN A 159 10.12 -1.06 -0.68
C GLN A 159 11.41 -0.52 -0.04
N GLY A 160 12.57 -0.94 -0.52
CA GLY A 160 13.87 -0.41 -0.09
C GLY A 160 14.01 1.09 -0.35
N ALA A 161 13.65 1.54 -1.56
CA ALA A 161 13.69 2.95 -1.93
C ALA A 161 12.77 3.81 -1.06
N TRP A 162 11.60 3.29 -0.69
CA TRP A 162 10.66 3.98 0.19
C TRP A 162 11.25 4.23 1.58
N ILE A 163 11.87 3.20 2.17
CA ILE A 163 12.50 3.30 3.50
C ILE A 163 13.63 4.32 3.46
N VAL A 164 14.56 4.19 2.51
CA VAL A 164 15.72 5.08 2.40
C VAL A 164 15.30 6.50 2.02
N GLY A 165 14.36 6.64 1.08
CA GLY A 165 13.81 7.93 0.66
C GLY A 165 13.12 8.69 1.80
N ARG A 166 12.46 7.97 2.73
CA ARG A 166 11.85 8.55 3.93
C ARG A 166 12.90 9.14 4.86
N ILE A 167 14.01 8.42 5.08
CA ILE A 167 15.12 8.88 5.93
C ILE A 167 15.79 10.11 5.32
N GLN A 168 16.03 10.08 4.01
CA GLN A 168 16.73 11.14 3.28
C GLN A 168 15.81 12.32 2.89
N LYS A 169 14.49 12.16 2.98
CA LYS A 169 13.48 13.09 2.42
C LYS A 169 13.81 13.43 0.96
N SER A 170 14.04 12.42 0.16
CA SER A 170 14.57 12.55 -1.20
C SER A 170 14.12 11.40 -2.09
N ARG A 171 13.90 11.70 -3.39
CA ARG A 171 13.65 10.69 -4.42
C ARG A 171 14.95 10.03 -4.96
N ALA A 172 16.11 10.40 -4.43
CA ALA A 172 17.40 9.86 -4.90
C ALA A 172 17.46 8.32 -4.94
N PRO A 173 16.96 7.56 -3.93
CA PRO A 173 16.95 6.10 -3.97
C PRO A 173 16.17 5.54 -5.18
N PHE A 174 15.02 6.12 -5.51
CA PHE A 174 14.24 5.72 -6.69
C PHE A 174 15.01 6.00 -7.98
N ASN A 175 15.65 7.18 -8.08
CA ASN A 175 16.46 7.53 -9.24
C ASN A 175 17.68 6.60 -9.40
N GLN A 176 18.29 6.15 -8.29
CA GLN A 176 19.39 5.19 -8.34
C GLN A 176 18.92 3.83 -8.89
N ILE A 177 17.78 3.33 -8.44
CA ILE A 177 17.21 2.08 -8.95
C ILE A 177 16.90 2.20 -10.44
N LYS A 178 16.37 3.34 -10.89
CA LYS A 178 16.10 3.57 -12.33
C LYS A 178 17.32 3.44 -13.22
N THR A 179 18.53 3.64 -12.69
CA THR A 179 19.76 3.42 -13.49
C THR A 179 19.96 1.96 -13.89
N LEU A 180 19.34 1.00 -13.19
CA LEU A 180 19.38 -0.43 -13.53
C LEU A 180 18.46 -0.78 -14.70
N TYR A 181 17.55 0.13 -15.07
CA TYR A 181 16.52 -0.03 -16.11
C TYR A 181 16.70 0.99 -17.26
N ARG A 182 17.89 1.57 -17.39
CA ARG A 182 18.27 2.40 -18.53
C ARG A 182 19.13 1.59 -19.48
N ASP A 183 18.81 1.66 -20.77
CA ASP A 183 19.65 1.12 -21.84
C ASP A 183 20.95 1.91 -22.00
#